data_939645fd2b886770b2e585c6d113f06d
#
_entry.id   939645fd2b886770b2e585c6d113f06d
#
_cell.length_a   1.000
_cell.length_b   1.000
_cell.length_c   1.000
_cell.angle_alpha   90.00
_cell.angle_beta   90.00
_cell.angle_gamma   90.00
#
_symmetry.space_group_name_H-M   'P 1'
#
loop_
_entity.id
_entity.type
_entity.pdbx_description
1 polymer ?
#
loop_
_entity_poly.entity_id
_entity_poly.type
_entity_poly.pdbx_seq_one_letter_code
_entity_poly.pdbx_strand_id
1 'polypeptide(L)'
;MRRGDFEIGKRTMNAIETQKLTYKYSIGSPFETTAVDNVSVTVEQGEFVGIIGHTGSGKSTLIQHLNGLLKQTSGDVLINGRNIWSKNVNIKDIRFEVGLVFQYSEHQLFEETVYRDIAFGPKNMGLSKEEIDRRVRKAAENMGLSDELLQRSPFDLSGGQKRRVALAGVIAMEPKILVLDEPAAGLDPKGRDKVLNEISTFHKNSGTTILLVSHSMEDIVKYAKKVLVMNRGQLFCYEETDKVFSHSRELQMIGLDIPQITRLSHILKEKGVDLGEDIYTIDRAKERLLEVLKGSMNA
;
A
#
# COMPACT_ATOMS: atom_id res chain seq x y z
N MET A 1 -27.15 19.77 39.04
CA MET A 1 -27.33 19.19 37.68
C MET A 1 -26.00 19.29 36.95
N ARG A 2 -25.21 18.23 36.88
CA ARG A 2 -23.95 18.17 36.12
C ARG A 2 -24.29 17.63 34.73
N ARG A 3 -24.03 18.42 33.70
CA ARG A 3 -24.08 17.94 32.30
C ARG A 3 -22.90 17.01 32.09
N GLY A 4 -23.20 15.76 31.85
CA GLY A 4 -22.21 14.79 31.37
C GLY A 4 -21.92 15.02 29.90
N ASP A 5 -20.67 15.37 29.59
CA ASP A 5 -20.17 15.40 28.24
C ASP A 5 -20.09 13.95 27.72
N PHE A 6 -21.01 13.57 26.87
CA PHE A 6 -20.88 12.38 26.04
C PHE A 6 -19.86 12.68 24.95
N GLU A 7 -18.62 12.24 25.15
CA GLU A 7 -17.70 12.06 24.04
C GLU A 7 -18.33 11.04 23.06
N ILE A 8 -18.85 11.57 21.95
CA ILE A 8 -19.24 10.75 20.80
C ILE A 8 -17.94 10.27 20.19
N GLY A 9 -17.46 9.08 20.58
CA GLY A 9 -16.35 8.42 19.93
C GLY A 9 -16.61 8.39 18.43
N LYS A 10 -15.72 8.98 17.63
CA LYS A 10 -15.73 8.87 16.16
C LYS A 10 -15.76 7.37 15.84
N ARG A 11 -16.90 6.85 15.40
CA ARG A 11 -16.95 5.53 14.78
C ARG A 11 -16.08 5.60 13.53
N THR A 12 -14.88 5.05 13.60
CA THR A 12 -14.05 4.85 12.43
C THR A 12 -14.82 3.93 11.48
N MET A 13 -14.99 4.38 10.24
CA MET A 13 -15.68 3.58 9.23
C MET A 13 -14.65 2.66 8.56
N ASN A 14 -15.02 1.41 8.32
CA ASN A 14 -14.19 0.46 7.62
C ASN A 14 -14.11 0.83 6.13
N ALA A 15 -12.90 1.02 5.61
CA ALA A 15 -12.66 1.18 4.18
C ALA A 15 -12.74 -0.16 3.46
N ILE A 16 -12.09 -1.17 4.05
CA ILE A 16 -12.00 -2.53 3.50
C ILE A 16 -12.34 -3.51 4.62
N GLU A 17 -13.12 -4.52 4.28
CA GLU A 17 -13.35 -5.66 5.14
C GLU A 17 -13.38 -6.94 4.29
N THR A 18 -12.60 -7.94 4.68
CA THR A 18 -12.71 -9.28 4.11
C THR A 18 -13.19 -10.25 5.18
N GLN A 19 -14.13 -11.13 4.83
CA GLN A 19 -14.72 -12.10 5.74
C GLN A 19 -14.48 -13.50 5.17
N LYS A 20 -13.54 -14.25 5.77
CA LYS A 20 -13.18 -15.61 5.37
C LYS A 20 -12.91 -15.73 3.87
N LEU A 21 -12.26 -14.71 3.29
CA LEU A 21 -11.97 -14.66 1.87
C LEU A 21 -11.11 -15.84 1.47
N THR A 22 -11.61 -16.64 0.53
CA THR A 22 -10.87 -17.77 -0.04
C THR A 22 -10.92 -17.71 -1.56
N TYR A 23 -9.77 -17.95 -2.17
CA TYR A 23 -9.65 -18.01 -3.63
C TYR A 23 -8.75 -19.15 -4.08
N LYS A 24 -9.26 -19.91 -5.05
CA LYS A 24 -8.57 -21.03 -5.68
C LYS A 24 -8.44 -20.81 -7.17
N TYR A 25 -7.23 -20.97 -7.68
CA TYR A 25 -6.97 -21.04 -9.12
C TYR A 25 -7.24 -22.44 -9.66
N SER A 26 -7.63 -22.54 -10.92
CA SER A 26 -7.78 -23.81 -11.68
C SER A 26 -8.65 -24.86 -10.97
N ILE A 27 -9.77 -24.43 -10.38
CA ILE A 27 -10.69 -25.31 -9.65
C ILE A 27 -11.08 -26.52 -10.48
N GLY A 28 -11.03 -27.71 -9.87
CA GLY A 28 -11.39 -28.98 -10.51
C GLY A 28 -10.34 -29.54 -11.47
N SER A 29 -9.16 -28.93 -11.54
CA SER A 29 -8.03 -29.42 -12.34
C SER A 29 -6.93 -30.01 -11.43
N PRO A 30 -5.99 -30.83 -12.00
CA PRO A 30 -4.80 -31.27 -11.25
C PRO A 30 -3.90 -30.14 -10.77
N PHE A 31 -4.08 -28.92 -11.27
CA PHE A 31 -3.31 -27.72 -10.91
C PHE A 31 -4.07 -26.77 -9.97
N GLU A 32 -5.11 -27.28 -9.28
CA GLU A 32 -5.83 -26.49 -8.30
C GLU A 32 -4.90 -26.01 -7.20
N THR A 33 -4.87 -24.68 -6.97
CA THR A 33 -4.02 -24.08 -5.95
C THR A 33 -4.82 -23.05 -5.17
N THR A 34 -4.82 -23.15 -3.85
CA THR A 34 -5.42 -22.15 -2.96
C THR A 34 -4.42 -21.00 -2.79
N ALA A 35 -4.75 -19.84 -3.34
CA ALA A 35 -3.89 -18.66 -3.31
C ALA A 35 -4.22 -17.71 -2.14
N VAL A 36 -5.47 -17.68 -1.72
CA VAL A 36 -5.94 -16.99 -0.50
C VAL A 36 -6.85 -17.96 0.25
N ASP A 37 -6.61 -18.12 1.54
CA ASP A 37 -7.28 -19.10 2.38
C ASP A 37 -7.80 -18.49 3.67
N ASN A 38 -9.12 -18.32 3.76
CA ASN A 38 -9.83 -17.89 4.96
C ASN A 38 -9.33 -16.57 5.55
N VAL A 39 -8.96 -15.58 4.70
CA VAL A 39 -8.43 -14.29 5.13
C VAL A 39 -9.56 -13.36 5.59
N SER A 40 -9.48 -12.93 6.85
CA SER A 40 -10.38 -11.92 7.43
C SER A 40 -9.54 -10.76 7.96
N VAL A 41 -9.76 -9.56 7.42
CA VAL A 41 -9.05 -8.34 7.81
C VAL A 41 -9.98 -7.14 7.68
N THR A 42 -9.80 -6.17 8.55
CA THR A 42 -10.53 -4.89 8.53
C THR A 42 -9.54 -3.75 8.50
N VAL A 43 -9.60 -2.91 7.47
CA VAL A 43 -8.80 -1.68 7.32
C VAL A 43 -9.70 -0.48 7.50
N GLU A 44 -9.33 0.44 8.37
CA GLU A 44 -10.08 1.66 8.64
C GLU A 44 -9.84 2.73 7.56
N GLN A 45 -10.78 3.64 7.40
CA GLN A 45 -10.62 4.77 6.47
C GLN A 45 -9.46 5.66 6.88
N GLY A 46 -8.66 6.09 5.90
CA GLY A 46 -7.51 6.96 6.12
C GLY A 46 -6.27 6.26 6.69
N GLU A 47 -6.25 4.92 6.77
CA GLU A 47 -5.04 4.19 7.16
C GLU A 47 -4.04 4.10 6.00
N PHE A 48 -2.74 4.08 6.35
CA PHE A 48 -1.66 3.69 5.46
C PHE A 48 -1.16 2.32 5.92
N VAL A 49 -1.48 1.28 5.15
CA VAL A 49 -1.20 -0.12 5.49
C VAL A 49 -0.12 -0.69 4.57
N GLY A 50 0.91 -1.27 5.14
CA GLY A 50 1.88 -2.09 4.41
C GLY A 50 1.38 -3.52 4.26
N ILE A 51 1.62 -4.14 3.11
CA ILE A 51 1.34 -5.55 2.88
C ILE A 51 2.66 -6.25 2.55
N ILE A 52 3.08 -7.18 3.41
CA ILE A 52 4.30 -7.95 3.24
C ILE A 52 4.01 -9.46 3.19
N GLY A 53 4.97 -10.21 2.67
CA GLY A 53 4.88 -11.66 2.53
C GLY A 53 5.86 -12.14 1.45
N HIS A 54 6.30 -13.39 1.50
CA HIS A 54 7.18 -13.95 0.47
C HIS A 54 6.46 -14.02 -0.91
N THR A 55 7.23 -14.24 -1.97
CA THR A 55 6.65 -14.48 -3.31
C THR A 55 5.74 -15.70 -3.27
N GLY A 56 4.55 -15.57 -3.85
CA GLY A 56 3.53 -16.63 -3.81
C GLY A 56 2.72 -16.72 -2.50
N SER A 57 2.88 -15.78 -1.55
CA SER A 57 2.10 -15.77 -0.30
C SER A 57 0.63 -15.33 -0.47
N GLY A 58 0.21 -14.92 -1.67
CA GLY A 58 -1.17 -14.53 -1.96
C GLY A 58 -1.44 -13.02 -1.99
N LYS A 59 -0.43 -12.15 -1.77
CA LYS A 59 -0.61 -10.68 -1.73
C LYS A 59 -1.30 -10.12 -2.98
N SER A 60 -0.74 -10.37 -4.17
CA SER A 60 -1.30 -9.84 -5.42
C SER A 60 -2.70 -10.40 -5.69
N THR A 61 -2.96 -11.65 -5.30
CA THR A 61 -4.30 -12.23 -5.36
C THR A 61 -5.27 -11.51 -4.41
N LEU A 62 -4.85 -11.26 -3.16
CA LEU A 62 -5.66 -10.54 -2.17
C LEU A 62 -6.04 -9.14 -2.70
N ILE A 63 -5.06 -8.33 -3.14
CA ILE A 63 -5.33 -6.97 -3.59
C ILE A 63 -6.23 -6.90 -4.84
N GLN A 64 -6.17 -7.89 -5.73
CA GLN A 64 -7.05 -7.97 -6.90
C GLN A 64 -8.52 -8.25 -6.55
N HIS A 65 -8.78 -8.86 -5.39
CA HIS A 65 -10.15 -9.00 -4.89
C HIS A 65 -10.73 -7.67 -4.40
N LEU A 66 -9.89 -6.79 -3.84
CA LEU A 66 -10.34 -5.51 -3.26
C LEU A 66 -10.92 -4.56 -4.32
N ASN A 67 -10.46 -4.67 -5.57
CA ASN A 67 -10.94 -3.85 -6.69
C ASN A 67 -11.88 -4.65 -7.63
N GLY A 68 -12.23 -5.89 -7.25
CA GLY A 68 -13.14 -6.73 -8.02
C GLY A 68 -12.60 -7.20 -9.37
N LEU A 69 -11.27 -7.31 -9.52
CA LEU A 69 -10.67 -7.98 -10.68
C LEU A 69 -10.81 -9.50 -10.59
N LEU A 70 -10.71 -10.04 -9.38
CA LEU A 70 -10.99 -11.44 -9.09
C LEU A 70 -12.27 -11.55 -8.27
N LYS A 71 -13.06 -12.58 -8.56
CA LYS A 71 -14.21 -12.96 -7.76
C LYS A 71 -13.82 -14.14 -6.87
N GLN A 72 -14.10 -14.04 -5.59
CA GLN A 72 -13.74 -15.06 -4.60
C GLN A 72 -14.42 -16.42 -4.87
N THR A 73 -13.78 -17.49 -4.42
CA THR A 73 -14.37 -18.82 -4.37
C THR A 73 -15.38 -18.93 -3.23
N SER A 74 -15.06 -18.34 -2.07
CA SER A 74 -15.96 -18.23 -0.90
C SER A 74 -15.57 -17.03 -0.03
N GLY A 75 -16.44 -16.68 0.91
CA GLY A 75 -16.28 -15.51 1.76
C GLY A 75 -16.77 -14.23 1.09
N ASP A 76 -16.53 -13.09 1.74
CA ASP A 76 -17.03 -11.79 1.30
C ASP A 76 -15.91 -10.74 1.27
N VAL A 77 -16.05 -9.75 0.36
CA VAL A 77 -15.25 -8.54 0.29
C VAL A 77 -16.19 -7.34 0.37
N LEU A 78 -15.99 -6.50 1.37
CA LEU A 78 -16.78 -5.28 1.55
C LEU A 78 -15.87 -4.06 1.37
N ILE A 79 -16.34 -3.11 0.58
CA ILE A 79 -15.71 -1.79 0.38
C ILE A 79 -16.67 -0.72 0.89
N ASN A 80 -16.20 0.07 1.85
CA ASN A 80 -17.04 1.06 2.53
C ASN A 80 -18.38 0.46 3.01
N GLY A 81 -18.32 -0.74 3.61
CA GLY A 81 -19.47 -1.47 4.14
C GLY A 81 -20.38 -2.13 3.09
N ARG A 82 -20.06 -2.07 1.79
CA ARG A 82 -20.85 -2.69 0.70
C ARG A 82 -20.15 -3.93 0.19
N ASN A 83 -20.84 -5.09 0.23
CA ASN A 83 -20.32 -6.30 -0.43
C ASN A 83 -20.27 -6.06 -1.95
N ILE A 84 -19.06 -6.13 -2.53
CA ILE A 84 -18.80 -5.75 -3.93
C ILE A 84 -19.45 -6.68 -4.96
N TRP A 85 -19.86 -7.88 -4.54
CA TRP A 85 -20.50 -8.86 -5.41
C TRP A 85 -22.01 -9.03 -5.15
N SER A 86 -22.60 -8.14 -4.34
CA SER A 86 -24.04 -8.13 -4.14
C SER A 86 -24.77 -7.68 -5.42
N LYS A 87 -26.04 -8.14 -5.61
CA LYS A 87 -26.83 -7.90 -6.82
C LYS A 87 -27.02 -6.41 -7.17
N ASN A 88 -26.95 -5.53 -6.16
CA ASN A 88 -27.23 -4.10 -6.31
C ASN A 88 -25.94 -3.24 -6.43
N VAL A 89 -24.76 -3.86 -6.54
CA VAL A 89 -23.49 -3.16 -6.66
C VAL A 89 -22.97 -3.30 -8.09
N ASN A 90 -22.69 -2.17 -8.73
CA ASN A 90 -22.00 -2.14 -10.00
C ASN A 90 -20.49 -2.20 -9.73
N ILE A 91 -19.84 -3.25 -10.21
CA ILE A 91 -18.40 -3.45 -10.04
C ILE A 91 -17.54 -2.33 -10.65
N LYS A 92 -18.07 -1.62 -11.66
CA LYS A 92 -17.39 -0.46 -12.25
C LYS A 92 -17.23 0.67 -11.26
N ASP A 93 -18.25 0.90 -10.41
CA ASP A 93 -18.21 1.95 -9.38
C ASP A 93 -17.19 1.60 -8.29
N ILE A 94 -17.09 0.31 -7.94
CA ILE A 94 -16.06 -0.18 -7.02
C ILE A 94 -14.66 0.09 -7.57
N ARG A 95 -14.42 -0.13 -8.88
CA ARG A 95 -13.12 0.14 -9.52
C ARG A 95 -12.74 1.62 -9.55
N PHE A 96 -13.71 2.52 -9.51
CA PHE A 96 -13.44 3.95 -9.35
C PHE A 96 -13.16 4.33 -7.89
N GLU A 97 -13.78 3.63 -6.93
CA GLU A 97 -13.52 3.86 -5.51
C GLU A 97 -12.21 3.24 -5.03
N VAL A 98 -11.81 2.10 -5.61
CA VAL A 98 -10.58 1.38 -5.30
C VAL A 98 -9.64 1.46 -6.49
N GLY A 99 -8.76 2.45 -6.50
CA GLY A 99 -7.69 2.56 -7.47
C GLY A 99 -6.65 1.47 -7.24
N LEU A 100 -6.26 0.76 -8.30
CA LEU A 100 -5.20 -0.26 -8.24
C LEU A 100 -4.10 0.08 -9.23
N VAL A 101 -2.87 0.18 -8.72
CA VAL A 101 -1.66 0.38 -9.51
C VAL A 101 -0.84 -0.91 -9.44
N PHE A 102 -0.64 -1.54 -10.59
CA PHE A 102 0.13 -2.78 -10.71
C PHE A 102 1.64 -2.53 -10.73
N GLN A 103 2.38 -3.57 -10.44
CA GLN A 103 3.82 -3.61 -10.64
C GLN A 103 4.15 -3.29 -12.11
N TYR A 104 5.16 -2.45 -12.35
CA TYR A 104 5.54 -1.95 -13.69
C TYR A 104 4.40 -1.21 -14.42
N SER A 105 3.64 -0.40 -13.70
CA SER A 105 2.51 0.37 -14.23
C SER A 105 2.87 1.31 -15.39
N GLU A 106 4.16 1.67 -15.56
CA GLU A 106 4.68 2.42 -16.72
C GLU A 106 4.50 1.72 -18.06
N HIS A 107 4.31 0.40 -18.07
CA HIS A 107 4.00 -0.36 -19.30
C HIS A 107 2.53 -0.28 -19.70
N GLN A 108 1.69 0.33 -18.86
CA GLN A 108 0.25 0.49 -19.12
C GLN A 108 -0.09 1.81 -19.81
N LEU A 109 0.90 2.68 -20.06
CA LEU A 109 0.72 3.93 -20.78
C LEU A 109 0.56 3.65 -22.29
N PHE A 110 -0.46 4.23 -22.91
CA PHE A 110 -0.81 3.93 -24.30
C PHE A 110 -1.33 5.12 -25.11
N GLU A 111 -1.62 6.25 -24.47
CA GLU A 111 -2.15 7.43 -25.14
C GLU A 111 -1.04 8.27 -25.83
N GLU A 112 -1.44 9.16 -26.71
CA GLU A 112 -0.50 10.02 -27.44
C GLU A 112 0.20 11.06 -26.56
N THR A 113 -0.47 11.50 -25.48
CA THR A 113 0.05 12.49 -24.55
C THR A 113 -0.17 12.07 -23.10
N VAL A 114 0.72 12.52 -22.22
CA VAL A 114 0.59 12.33 -20.75
C VAL A 114 -0.77 12.82 -20.25
N TYR A 115 -1.22 13.97 -20.71
CA TYR A 115 -2.54 14.50 -20.37
C TYR A 115 -3.66 13.50 -20.68
N ARG A 116 -3.63 12.91 -21.87
CA ARG A 116 -4.66 11.95 -22.29
C ARG A 116 -4.64 10.66 -21.48
N ASP A 117 -3.44 10.14 -21.16
CA ASP A 117 -3.29 8.99 -20.27
C ASP A 117 -3.88 9.25 -18.90
N ILE A 118 -3.55 10.38 -18.27
CA ILE A 118 -4.09 10.75 -16.95
C ILE A 118 -5.61 10.97 -17.03
N ALA A 119 -6.11 11.56 -18.13
CA ALA A 119 -7.53 11.83 -18.37
C ALA A 119 -8.37 10.57 -18.63
N PHE A 120 -7.76 9.43 -18.92
CA PHE A 120 -8.46 8.22 -19.34
C PHE A 120 -9.46 7.72 -18.29
N GLY A 121 -9.03 7.63 -17.03
CA GLY A 121 -9.90 7.26 -15.91
C GLY A 121 -11.08 8.21 -15.73
N PRO A 122 -10.86 9.51 -15.53
CA PRO A 122 -11.91 10.53 -15.42
C PRO A 122 -12.89 10.55 -16.61
N LYS A 123 -12.42 10.35 -17.85
CA LYS A 123 -13.31 10.21 -19.02
C LYS A 123 -14.25 9.01 -18.90
N ASN A 124 -13.73 7.86 -18.46
CA ASN A 124 -14.52 6.65 -18.26
C ASN A 124 -15.53 6.77 -17.11
N MET A 125 -15.33 7.72 -16.20
CA MET A 125 -16.31 8.09 -15.17
C MET A 125 -17.45 8.94 -15.74
N GLY A 126 -17.33 9.47 -16.96
CA GLY A 126 -18.35 10.31 -17.60
C GLY A 126 -18.35 11.75 -17.07
N LEU A 127 -17.22 12.25 -16.58
CA LEU A 127 -17.10 13.60 -16.03
C LEU A 127 -17.10 14.66 -17.14
N SER A 128 -17.43 15.91 -16.78
CA SER A 128 -17.36 17.06 -17.71
C SER A 128 -15.90 17.36 -18.08
N LYS A 129 -15.69 18.06 -19.21
CA LYS A 129 -14.35 18.42 -19.68
C LYS A 129 -13.60 19.28 -18.64
N GLU A 130 -14.29 20.19 -17.99
CA GLU A 130 -13.75 21.09 -16.96
C GLU A 130 -13.30 20.29 -15.74
N GLU A 131 -14.11 19.32 -15.31
CA GLU A 131 -13.77 18.47 -14.15
C GLU A 131 -12.63 17.52 -14.49
N ILE A 132 -12.58 16.99 -15.71
CA ILE A 132 -11.45 16.19 -16.19
C ILE A 132 -10.16 17.00 -16.13
N ASP A 133 -10.13 18.21 -16.69
CA ASP A 133 -8.94 19.08 -16.68
C ASP A 133 -8.49 19.40 -15.25
N ARG A 134 -9.42 19.75 -14.38
CA ARG A 134 -9.14 20.01 -12.97
C ARG A 134 -8.45 18.80 -12.31
N ARG A 135 -9.01 17.60 -12.49
CA ARG A 135 -8.48 16.36 -11.89
C ARG A 135 -7.13 15.98 -12.46
N VAL A 136 -6.95 16.09 -13.78
CA VAL A 136 -5.67 15.81 -14.44
C VAL A 136 -4.56 16.70 -13.89
N ARG A 137 -4.76 18.01 -13.82
CA ARG A 137 -3.77 18.95 -13.30
C ARG A 137 -3.46 18.70 -11.84
N LYS A 138 -4.47 18.48 -11.02
CA LYS A 138 -4.29 18.17 -9.60
C LYS A 138 -3.53 16.85 -9.39
N ALA A 139 -3.84 15.82 -10.17
CA ALA A 139 -3.13 14.55 -10.08
C ALA A 139 -1.67 14.67 -10.57
N ALA A 140 -1.42 15.45 -11.63
CA ALA A 140 -0.10 15.76 -12.11
C ALA A 140 0.74 16.50 -11.05
N GLU A 141 0.16 17.52 -10.42
CA GLU A 141 0.79 18.26 -9.31
C GLU A 141 1.14 17.33 -8.15
N ASN A 142 0.21 16.49 -7.71
CA ASN A 142 0.44 15.51 -6.63
C ASN A 142 1.61 14.57 -6.93
N MET A 143 1.84 14.26 -8.22
CA MET A 143 2.93 13.37 -8.66
C MET A 143 4.15 14.14 -9.20
N GLY A 144 4.26 15.44 -8.91
CA GLY A 144 5.41 16.27 -9.31
C GLY A 144 5.68 16.27 -10.80
N LEU A 145 4.62 16.24 -11.62
CA LEU A 145 4.67 16.38 -13.08
C LEU A 145 4.42 17.85 -13.47
N SER A 146 5.30 18.43 -14.26
CA SER A 146 5.11 19.81 -14.74
C SER A 146 4.10 19.87 -15.88
N ASP A 147 3.48 21.03 -16.09
CA ASP A 147 2.52 21.27 -17.19
C ASP A 147 3.13 21.00 -18.57
N GLU A 148 4.43 21.24 -18.74
CA GLU A 148 5.14 20.95 -19.97
C GLU A 148 5.16 19.45 -20.30
N LEU A 149 5.24 18.58 -19.28
CA LEU A 149 5.20 17.14 -19.46
C LEU A 149 3.83 16.64 -19.92
N LEU A 150 2.76 17.34 -19.57
CA LEU A 150 1.38 16.92 -19.93
C LEU A 150 1.16 16.86 -21.44
N GLN A 151 1.88 17.67 -22.21
CA GLN A 151 1.75 17.72 -23.68
C GLN A 151 2.72 16.76 -24.41
N ARG A 152 3.66 16.14 -23.66
CA ARG A 152 4.63 15.21 -24.24
C ARG A 152 4.05 13.83 -24.43
N SER A 153 4.66 13.07 -25.32
CA SER A 153 4.38 11.63 -25.44
C SER A 153 4.88 10.90 -24.20
N PRO A 154 4.08 10.00 -23.57
CA PRO A 154 4.53 9.16 -22.48
C PRO A 154 5.77 8.34 -22.85
N PHE A 155 5.93 7.98 -24.12
CA PHE A 155 7.03 7.14 -24.60
C PHE A 155 8.39 7.84 -24.55
N ASP A 156 8.41 9.19 -24.56
CA ASP A 156 9.64 10.02 -24.48
C ASP A 156 10.11 10.27 -23.04
N LEU A 157 9.39 9.73 -22.04
CA LEU A 157 9.66 9.97 -20.64
C LEU A 157 10.66 8.95 -20.07
N SER A 158 11.40 9.35 -19.02
CA SER A 158 12.17 8.40 -18.20
C SER A 158 11.26 7.42 -17.46
N GLY A 159 11.80 6.25 -17.06
CA GLY A 159 11.02 5.25 -16.33
C GLY A 159 10.33 5.78 -15.07
N GLY A 160 11.04 6.61 -14.29
CA GLY A 160 10.46 7.24 -13.10
C GLY A 160 9.38 8.28 -13.43
N GLN A 161 9.47 8.99 -14.57
CA GLN A 161 8.41 9.88 -15.03
C GLN A 161 7.19 9.07 -15.49
N LYS A 162 7.39 8.02 -16.30
CA LYS A 162 6.30 7.11 -16.73
C LYS A 162 5.53 6.53 -15.54
N ARG A 163 6.27 6.09 -14.50
CA ARG A 163 5.68 5.56 -13.26
C ARG A 163 4.77 6.59 -12.58
N ARG A 164 5.22 7.85 -12.49
CA ARG A 164 4.43 8.93 -11.89
C ARG A 164 3.22 9.31 -12.75
N VAL A 165 3.31 9.21 -14.07
CA VAL A 165 2.16 9.38 -14.97
C VAL A 165 1.12 8.27 -14.74
N ALA A 166 1.52 7.02 -14.64
CA ALA A 166 0.62 5.91 -14.35
C ALA A 166 -0.07 6.07 -12.99
N LEU A 167 0.67 6.48 -11.95
CA LEU A 167 0.12 6.81 -10.63
C LEU A 167 -0.89 7.97 -10.72
N ALA A 168 -0.54 9.06 -11.44
CA ALA A 168 -1.42 10.20 -11.64
C ALA A 168 -2.73 9.79 -12.35
N GLY A 169 -2.67 8.87 -13.31
CA GLY A 169 -3.85 8.35 -14.00
C GLY A 169 -4.86 7.67 -13.07
N VAL A 170 -4.36 6.94 -12.06
CA VAL A 170 -5.23 6.33 -11.03
C VAL A 170 -5.71 7.38 -10.02
N ILE A 171 -4.83 8.26 -9.56
CA ILE A 171 -5.15 9.31 -8.59
C ILE A 171 -6.17 10.32 -9.16
N ALA A 172 -6.15 10.58 -10.46
CA ALA A 172 -7.10 11.47 -11.13
C ALA A 172 -8.57 10.99 -11.03
N MET A 173 -8.80 9.73 -10.74
CA MET A 173 -10.14 9.22 -10.43
C MET A 173 -10.62 9.63 -9.02
N GLU A 174 -9.74 10.21 -8.19
CA GLU A 174 -9.98 10.55 -6.78
C GLU A 174 -10.50 9.35 -5.97
N PRO A 175 -9.79 8.20 -5.99
CA PRO A 175 -10.23 7.00 -5.31
C PRO A 175 -10.24 7.19 -3.79
N LYS A 176 -11.16 6.51 -3.09
CA LYS A 176 -11.20 6.49 -1.62
C LYS A 176 -10.15 5.55 -1.03
N ILE A 177 -9.76 4.55 -1.81
CA ILE A 177 -8.76 3.54 -1.46
C ILE A 177 -7.79 3.45 -2.63
N LEU A 178 -6.48 3.51 -2.35
CA LEU A 178 -5.42 3.36 -3.34
C LEU A 178 -4.57 2.15 -2.97
N VAL A 179 -4.59 1.14 -3.83
CA VAL A 179 -3.79 -0.08 -3.69
C VAL A 179 -2.60 -0.01 -4.65
N LEU A 180 -1.42 -0.20 -4.12
CA LEU A 180 -0.15 -0.04 -4.82
C LEU A 180 0.64 -1.35 -4.74
N ASP A 181 0.78 -2.04 -5.88
CA ASP A 181 1.57 -3.27 -5.97
C ASP A 181 2.98 -2.92 -6.45
N GLU A 182 3.94 -2.89 -5.51
CA GLU A 182 5.36 -2.58 -5.78
C GLU A 182 5.57 -1.27 -6.59
N PRO A 183 5.02 -0.11 -6.15
CA PRO A 183 5.01 1.11 -6.98
C PRO A 183 6.39 1.68 -7.26
N ALA A 184 7.42 1.28 -6.53
CA ALA A 184 8.79 1.75 -6.68
C ALA A 184 9.78 0.68 -7.19
N ALA A 185 9.28 -0.50 -7.61
CA ALA A 185 10.12 -1.58 -8.11
C ALA A 185 10.89 -1.15 -9.36
N GLY A 186 12.20 -1.48 -9.40
CA GLY A 186 13.07 -1.20 -10.56
C GLY A 186 13.51 0.26 -10.70
N LEU A 187 13.13 1.15 -9.79
CA LEU A 187 13.63 2.52 -9.75
C LEU A 187 14.97 2.60 -8.98
N ASP A 188 15.79 3.58 -9.33
CA ASP A 188 16.96 3.94 -8.54
C ASP A 188 16.54 4.49 -7.15
N PRO A 189 17.44 4.56 -6.17
CA PRO A 189 17.09 5.00 -4.82
C PRO A 189 16.43 6.39 -4.76
N LYS A 190 16.86 7.34 -5.59
CA LYS A 190 16.28 8.69 -5.63
C LYS A 190 14.86 8.68 -6.23
N GLY A 191 14.67 7.96 -7.33
CA GLY A 191 13.37 7.79 -7.96
C GLY A 191 12.37 7.10 -7.06
N ARG A 192 12.82 6.06 -6.33
CA ARG A 192 12.03 5.35 -5.33
C ARG A 192 11.57 6.26 -4.20
N ASP A 193 12.52 6.95 -3.54
CA ASP A 193 12.19 7.89 -2.48
C ASP A 193 11.23 8.98 -2.96
N LYS A 194 11.43 9.49 -4.18
CA LYS A 194 10.56 10.51 -4.75
C LYS A 194 9.13 10.01 -4.91
N VAL A 195 8.92 8.85 -5.54
CA VAL A 195 7.58 8.27 -5.75
C VAL A 195 6.88 8.00 -4.42
N LEU A 196 7.56 7.37 -3.47
CA LEU A 196 6.95 7.03 -2.17
C LEU A 196 6.65 8.27 -1.32
N ASN A 197 7.48 9.32 -1.38
CA ASN A 197 7.20 10.59 -0.72
C ASN A 197 6.00 11.32 -1.34
N GLU A 198 5.85 11.29 -2.68
CA GLU A 198 4.70 11.85 -3.39
C GLU A 198 3.40 11.13 -2.98
N ILE A 199 3.43 9.79 -2.90
CA ILE A 199 2.30 8.97 -2.40
C ILE A 199 1.97 9.31 -0.93
N SER A 200 2.98 9.42 -0.07
CA SER A 200 2.79 9.77 1.34
C SER A 200 2.20 11.18 1.51
N THR A 201 2.66 12.14 0.71
CA THR A 201 2.13 13.50 0.68
C THR A 201 0.68 13.52 0.21
N PHE A 202 0.38 12.78 -0.86
CA PHE A 202 -0.99 12.62 -1.36
C PHE A 202 -1.90 12.04 -0.27
N HIS A 203 -1.49 10.97 0.41
CA HIS A 203 -2.24 10.38 1.52
C HIS A 203 -2.56 11.40 2.61
N LYS A 204 -1.56 12.15 3.08
CA LYS A 204 -1.72 13.16 4.14
C LYS A 204 -2.69 14.27 3.74
N ASN A 205 -2.69 14.66 2.47
CA ASN A 205 -3.52 15.76 1.98
C ASN A 205 -4.95 15.32 1.65
N SER A 206 -5.15 14.09 1.17
CA SER A 206 -6.45 13.59 0.71
C SER A 206 -7.21 12.77 1.75
N GLY A 207 -6.51 12.18 2.73
CA GLY A 207 -7.09 11.19 3.65
C GLY A 207 -7.44 9.86 2.98
N THR A 208 -7.00 9.62 1.74
CA THR A 208 -7.22 8.37 1.00
C THR A 208 -6.59 7.20 1.76
N THR A 209 -7.31 6.11 1.93
CA THR A 209 -6.75 4.86 2.50
C THR A 209 -5.74 4.27 1.53
N ILE A 210 -4.53 3.92 2.01
CA ILE A 210 -3.48 3.35 1.16
C ILE A 210 -3.11 1.95 1.61
N LEU A 211 -3.03 1.02 0.65
CA LEU A 211 -2.42 -0.29 0.80
C LEU A 211 -1.18 -0.34 -0.07
N LEU A 212 -0.02 -0.48 0.56
CA LEU A 212 1.28 -0.55 -0.10
C LEU A 212 1.84 -1.97 -0.01
N VAL A 213 1.86 -2.70 -1.12
CA VAL A 213 2.64 -3.93 -1.22
C VAL A 213 4.09 -3.58 -1.50
N SER A 214 5.00 -4.05 -0.69
CA SER A 214 6.44 -3.86 -0.91
C SER A 214 7.26 -5.03 -0.38
N HIS A 215 8.36 -5.35 -1.08
CA HIS A 215 9.40 -6.26 -0.59
C HIS A 215 10.46 -5.54 0.25
N SER A 216 10.45 -4.21 0.29
CA SER A 216 11.35 -3.44 1.12
C SER A 216 10.75 -3.20 2.51
N MET A 217 11.38 -3.78 3.50
CA MET A 217 10.98 -3.58 4.90
C MET A 217 11.22 -2.13 5.33
N GLU A 218 12.25 -1.48 4.80
CA GLU A 218 12.55 -0.06 5.04
C GLU A 218 11.42 0.85 4.59
N ASP A 219 10.83 0.59 3.41
CA ASP A 219 9.69 1.38 2.94
C ASP A 219 8.47 1.17 3.82
N ILE A 220 8.19 -0.09 4.17
CA ILE A 220 7.06 -0.43 5.03
C ILE A 220 7.20 0.28 6.38
N VAL A 221 8.37 0.19 7.02
CA VAL A 221 8.64 0.86 8.30
C VAL A 221 8.51 2.39 8.19
N LYS A 222 8.95 2.97 7.06
CA LYS A 222 8.98 4.42 6.86
C LYS A 222 7.58 5.01 6.61
N TYR A 223 6.70 4.29 5.91
CA TYR A 223 5.44 4.86 5.42
C TYR A 223 4.19 4.23 6.03
N ALA A 224 4.21 2.97 6.39
CA ALA A 224 3.02 2.27 6.89
C ALA A 224 2.86 2.43 8.41
N LYS A 225 1.61 2.65 8.84
CA LYS A 225 1.23 2.68 10.25
C LYS A 225 0.91 1.28 10.79
N LYS A 226 0.27 0.45 9.95
CA LYS A 226 -0.03 -0.95 10.24
C LYS A 226 0.52 -1.83 9.13
N VAL A 227 0.79 -3.08 9.45
CA VAL A 227 1.33 -4.05 8.50
C VAL A 227 0.47 -5.31 8.51
N LEU A 228 0.04 -5.71 7.30
CA LEU A 228 -0.61 -6.97 7.00
C LEU A 228 0.44 -7.96 6.50
N VAL A 229 0.63 -9.04 7.20
CA VAL A 229 1.60 -10.08 6.86
C VAL A 229 0.88 -11.29 6.29
N MET A 230 1.18 -11.62 5.03
CA MET A 230 0.65 -12.81 4.35
C MET A 230 1.68 -13.93 4.34
N ASN A 231 1.24 -15.13 4.72
CA ASN A 231 2.05 -16.34 4.64
C ASN A 231 1.23 -17.49 4.07
N ARG A 232 1.69 -18.09 2.96
CA ARG A 232 1.06 -19.27 2.32
C ARG A 232 -0.45 -19.15 2.11
N GLY A 233 -0.90 -17.99 1.63
CA GLY A 233 -2.30 -17.71 1.37
C GLY A 233 -3.12 -17.28 2.60
N GLN A 234 -2.57 -17.31 3.79
CA GLN A 234 -3.24 -16.96 5.03
C GLN A 234 -2.74 -15.65 5.62
N LEU A 235 -3.57 -15.00 6.42
CA LEU A 235 -3.19 -13.86 7.23
C LEU A 235 -2.36 -14.38 8.42
N PHE A 236 -1.07 -14.00 8.47
CA PHE A 236 -0.22 -14.31 9.61
C PHE A 236 -0.48 -13.35 10.77
N CYS A 237 -0.46 -12.04 10.51
CA CYS A 237 -0.87 -11.00 11.46
C CYS A 237 -1.27 -9.70 10.75
N TYR A 238 -2.01 -8.84 11.45
CA TYR A 238 -2.33 -7.47 11.05
C TYR A 238 -2.26 -6.57 12.27
N GLU A 239 -1.17 -5.84 12.43
CA GLU A 239 -0.88 -5.06 13.62
C GLU A 239 -0.15 -3.75 13.29
N GLU A 240 0.08 -2.91 14.29
CA GLU A 240 0.93 -1.71 14.20
C GLU A 240 2.35 -2.11 13.75
N THR A 241 2.99 -1.24 12.96
CA THR A 241 4.30 -1.53 12.32
C THR A 241 5.39 -1.89 13.33
N ASP A 242 5.42 -1.21 14.47
CA ASP A 242 6.38 -1.47 15.55
C ASP A 242 6.20 -2.87 16.15
N LYS A 243 4.96 -3.29 16.38
CA LYS A 243 4.67 -4.64 16.91
C LYS A 243 5.08 -5.73 15.93
N VAL A 244 4.77 -5.56 14.63
CA VAL A 244 5.16 -6.55 13.61
C VAL A 244 6.67 -6.72 13.58
N PHE A 245 7.44 -5.63 13.57
CA PHE A 245 8.90 -5.72 13.45
C PHE A 245 9.61 -6.02 14.79
N SER A 246 8.95 -5.91 15.94
CA SER A 246 9.45 -6.45 17.20
C SER A 246 9.53 -7.99 17.21
N HIS A 247 8.66 -8.66 16.42
CA HIS A 247 8.66 -10.11 16.19
C HIS A 247 9.60 -10.55 15.04
N SER A 248 10.75 -9.89 14.91
CA SER A 248 11.68 -10.09 13.79
C SER A 248 12.13 -11.55 13.58
N ARG A 249 12.28 -12.33 14.64
CA ARG A 249 12.63 -13.77 14.56
C ARG A 249 11.51 -14.60 13.93
N GLU A 250 10.27 -14.33 14.29
CA GLU A 250 9.10 -15.02 13.73
C GLU A 250 8.92 -14.70 12.24
N LEU A 251 9.14 -13.44 11.85
CA LEU A 251 9.16 -13.03 10.45
C LEU A 251 10.21 -13.79 9.64
N GLN A 252 11.43 -13.93 10.19
CA GLN A 252 12.51 -14.70 9.53
C GLN A 252 12.17 -16.19 9.44
N MET A 253 11.53 -16.79 10.44
CA MET A 253 11.12 -18.20 10.39
C MET A 253 10.09 -18.49 9.28
N ILE A 254 9.27 -17.53 8.91
CA ILE A 254 8.33 -17.64 7.78
C ILE A 254 8.94 -17.18 6.45
N GLY A 255 10.26 -16.92 6.41
CA GLY A 255 11.00 -16.56 5.19
C GLY A 255 10.86 -15.09 4.78
N LEU A 256 10.45 -14.21 5.68
CA LEU A 256 10.43 -12.77 5.43
C LEU A 256 11.76 -12.13 5.84
N ASP A 257 12.07 -11.05 5.16
CA ASP A 257 13.20 -10.20 5.54
C ASP A 257 12.81 -9.27 6.70
N ILE A 258 13.81 -8.68 7.33
CA ILE A 258 13.67 -7.67 8.38
C ILE A 258 14.48 -6.44 8.00
N PRO A 259 14.18 -5.25 8.54
CA PRO A 259 14.96 -4.05 8.27
C PRO A 259 16.46 -4.28 8.53
N GLN A 260 17.31 -3.72 7.67
CA GLN A 260 18.77 -3.89 7.78
C GLN A 260 19.28 -3.42 9.14
N ILE A 261 18.69 -2.35 9.68
CA ILE A 261 19.05 -1.82 10.99
C ILE A 261 18.71 -2.79 12.14
N THR A 262 17.60 -3.55 12.00
CA THR A 262 17.24 -4.60 12.97
C THR A 262 18.28 -5.74 12.90
N ARG A 263 18.69 -6.11 11.70
CA ARG A 263 19.75 -7.12 11.50
C ARG A 263 21.07 -6.67 12.10
N LEU A 264 21.44 -5.40 11.91
CA LEU A 264 22.64 -4.81 12.53
C LEU A 264 22.54 -4.82 14.07
N SER A 265 21.38 -4.48 14.64
CA SER A 265 21.14 -4.54 16.08
C SER A 265 21.38 -5.94 16.67
N HIS A 266 20.89 -6.98 15.96
CA HIS A 266 21.15 -8.37 16.38
C HIS A 266 22.65 -8.71 16.38
N ILE A 267 23.39 -8.32 15.33
CA ILE A 267 24.85 -8.53 15.25
C ILE A 267 25.59 -7.78 16.37
N LEU A 268 25.19 -6.55 16.69
CA LEU A 268 25.76 -5.77 17.79
C LEU A 268 25.49 -6.43 19.13
N LYS A 269 24.29 -6.96 19.36
CA LYS A 269 23.92 -7.68 20.59
C LYS A 269 24.81 -8.93 20.79
N GLU A 270 25.07 -9.69 19.75
CA GLU A 270 26.00 -10.84 19.78
C GLU A 270 27.44 -10.44 20.16
N LYS A 271 27.82 -9.18 19.83
CA LYS A 271 29.14 -8.61 20.18
C LYS A 271 29.15 -7.87 21.52
N GLY A 272 28.07 -7.96 22.33
CA GLY A 272 27.97 -7.34 23.65
C GLY A 272 27.45 -5.92 23.66
N VAL A 273 26.99 -5.37 22.53
CA VAL A 273 26.37 -4.04 22.44
C VAL A 273 24.85 -4.23 22.25
N ASP A 274 24.09 -4.15 23.33
CA ASP A 274 22.63 -4.31 23.30
C ASP A 274 21.94 -2.94 23.09
N LEU A 275 21.32 -2.77 21.94
CA LEU A 275 20.52 -1.58 21.61
C LEU A 275 19.04 -1.71 22.02
N GLY A 276 18.63 -2.85 22.58
CA GLY A 276 17.23 -3.20 22.87
C GLY A 276 16.55 -3.99 21.76
N GLU A 277 15.28 -4.34 21.98
CA GLU A 277 14.55 -5.27 21.08
C GLU A 277 13.81 -4.58 19.94
N ASP A 278 13.45 -3.29 20.07
CA ASP A 278 12.57 -2.58 19.13
C ASP A 278 13.35 -1.70 18.13
N ILE A 279 14.44 -2.22 17.56
CA ILE A 279 15.28 -1.46 16.64
C ILE A 279 14.92 -1.81 15.21
N TYR A 280 14.03 -1.03 14.60
CA TYR A 280 13.59 -1.19 13.20
C TYR A 280 13.72 0.11 12.39
N THR A 281 14.13 1.24 13.00
CA THR A 281 14.46 2.50 12.33
C THR A 281 15.89 2.93 12.62
N ILE A 282 16.50 3.64 11.66
CA ILE A 282 17.87 4.19 11.82
C ILE A 282 17.91 5.21 12.95
N ASP A 283 16.89 6.06 13.07
CA ASP A 283 16.85 7.11 14.11
C ASP A 283 16.84 6.48 15.52
N ARG A 284 16.01 5.45 15.73
CA ARG A 284 15.96 4.73 17.01
C ARG A 284 17.27 4.01 17.33
N ALA A 285 17.90 3.40 16.32
CA ALA A 285 19.22 2.78 16.49
C ALA A 285 20.27 3.81 16.90
N LYS A 286 20.26 4.99 16.26
CA LYS A 286 21.18 6.09 16.57
C LYS A 286 20.99 6.59 18.00
N GLU A 287 19.76 6.82 18.44
CA GLU A 287 19.45 7.24 19.81
C GLU A 287 19.98 6.24 20.81
N ARG A 288 19.65 4.95 20.64
CA ARG A 288 20.09 3.88 21.56
C ARG A 288 21.61 3.70 21.56
N LEU A 289 22.25 3.76 20.39
CA LEU A 289 23.71 3.67 20.31
C LEU A 289 24.39 4.82 21.07
N LEU A 290 23.88 6.04 20.94
CA LEU A 290 24.41 7.20 21.68
C LEU A 290 24.22 7.05 23.22
N GLU A 291 23.11 6.46 23.67
CA GLU A 291 22.90 6.17 25.10
C GLU A 291 23.92 5.15 25.63
N VAL A 292 24.13 4.04 24.90
CA VAL A 292 25.11 3.00 25.25
C VAL A 292 26.53 3.58 25.32
N LEU A 293 26.94 4.38 24.31
CA LEU A 293 28.26 5.00 24.26
C LEU A 293 28.48 5.99 25.44
N LYS A 294 27.48 6.82 25.78
CA LYS A 294 27.54 7.73 26.92
C LYS A 294 27.61 6.97 28.24
N GLY A 295 26.86 5.87 28.39
CA GLY A 295 26.93 5.00 29.57
C GLY A 295 28.32 4.39 29.75
N SER A 296 28.94 3.94 28.67
CA SER A 296 30.29 3.36 28.69
C SER A 296 31.41 4.36 28.94
N MET A 297 31.20 5.65 28.65
CA MET A 297 32.17 6.73 28.94
C MET A 297 32.12 7.22 30.40
N ASN A 298 31.04 6.91 31.11
CA ASN A 298 30.83 7.33 32.51
C ASN A 298 31.07 6.18 33.50
N ALA A 299 31.41 4.98 33.04
CA ALA A 299 31.77 3.80 33.82
C ALA A 299 33.27 3.51 33.73
#